data_4578c717e2ced79107cd060c4ab9b382
#
_entry.id   4578c717e2ced79107cd060c4ab9b382
#
_cell.length_a   1.000
_cell.length_b   1.000
_cell.length_c   1.000
_cell.angle_alpha   90.00
_cell.angle_beta   90.00
_cell.angle_gamma   90.00
#
_symmetry.space_group_name_H-M   'P 1'
#
loop_
_entity.id
_entity.type
_entity.pdbx_description
1 polymer ?
#
loop_
_entity_poly.entity_id
_entity_poly.type
_entity_poly.pdbx_seq_one_letter_code
_entity_poly.pdbx_strand_id
1 'polypeptide(L)'
;MRKRLLCISILFSTFDSLYAGNSWIRINQLGYLPDAVKVAVLISEEDIRIGHFQLRNAITETVVYKGQTKEYDASGWGMKSAYRLDFSNFKNAGGYYIQIDDIKSPCFRIANDVYNGTADFILNYMRQQRCGYNPYLKDSCHLNDGIIVDHPTKTGREIDVTGGWHDASDYLQYLTTSANATYQMLFAYLHNPGAYGDNYNAKGHKGKNGIPDILDEAKWGLEWLDKMNPAYGEMYNQIADDRDHIGYRLPSKDTAGYGLGKHRPVYYITGKQQGLAKHKNRTTGVSSSAAKFASAFALGAQLIKEYYPVFANKIAKKAAEAYEFALSDLGVCQTACNVSPYFYEEENYVDDLELAACELHRLTNKKYYFDQAVKWGAVEPVTPWMSSGRARHYQFYPFVNLGHYYLSEKQSIYIDYLKDGLQFIYERCEKDPFLNGIPFIWCSNNLVVAALTQARCYYNATKDSTYIKMEAALRDWLFGCNPWGTSMICGLPAGGDYPQLPHSSITYLLNETTYGGLIDGPVDKTIYNNLRGIHLLKKDEYAPFQNGKAVYHDDMGDYSSNEPTMDGTASLSFYLSSMEKEGNRNK
;
A
#
# COMPACT_ATOMS: atom_id res chain seq x y z
N MET A 1 50.02 -23.54 -9.78
CA MET A 1 49.94 -22.18 -9.15
C MET A 1 48.49 -21.87 -8.80
N ARG A 2 48.11 -22.11 -7.54
CA ARG A 2 46.75 -21.83 -7.04
C ARG A 2 46.73 -20.42 -6.46
N LYS A 3 46.01 -19.48 -7.09
CA LYS A 3 45.72 -18.17 -6.53
C LYS A 3 44.62 -18.33 -5.46
N ARG A 4 44.96 -18.11 -4.21
CA ARG A 4 44.02 -18.00 -3.11
C ARG A 4 43.36 -16.60 -3.20
N LEU A 5 42.06 -16.54 -3.45
CA LEU A 5 41.26 -15.35 -3.21
C LEU A 5 41.10 -15.21 -1.69
N LEU A 6 41.54 -14.08 -1.16
CA LEU A 6 41.34 -13.69 0.23
C LEU A 6 39.96 -13.01 0.28
N CYS A 7 38.96 -13.73 0.79
CA CYS A 7 37.67 -13.11 1.16
C CYS A 7 37.91 -12.34 2.47
N ILE A 8 37.89 -11.01 2.39
CA ILE A 8 37.81 -10.14 3.57
C ILE A 8 36.33 -10.15 4.00
N SER A 9 36.03 -10.98 4.98
CA SER A 9 34.77 -10.91 5.72
C SER A 9 34.83 -9.67 6.60
N ILE A 10 34.12 -8.61 6.21
CA ILE A 10 33.87 -7.49 7.10
C ILE A 10 32.84 -7.99 8.11
N LEU A 11 33.30 -8.30 9.32
CA LEU A 11 32.44 -8.46 10.48
C LEU A 11 31.78 -7.12 10.76
N PHE A 12 30.50 -6.99 10.42
CA PHE A 12 29.66 -5.99 11.04
C PHE A 12 29.44 -6.45 12.49
N SER A 13 30.19 -5.88 13.41
CA SER A 13 29.86 -5.95 14.81
C SER A 13 28.53 -5.22 15.01
N THR A 14 27.52 -5.95 15.46
CA THR A 14 26.35 -5.37 16.13
C THR A 14 26.87 -4.58 17.32
N PHE A 15 26.98 -3.28 17.18
CA PHE A 15 27.16 -2.41 18.32
C PHE A 15 25.82 -2.37 19.05
N ASP A 16 25.68 -3.19 20.09
CA ASP A 16 24.73 -2.93 21.16
C ASP A 16 24.91 -1.48 21.58
N SER A 17 23.91 -0.65 21.37
CA SER A 17 23.88 0.73 21.83
C SER A 17 23.76 0.73 23.35
N LEU A 18 24.89 0.67 24.04
CA LEU A 18 24.99 0.94 25.45
C LEU A 18 24.80 2.45 25.69
N TYR A 19 23.57 2.80 26.15
CA TYR A 19 23.23 3.99 26.96
C TYR A 19 23.54 5.38 26.40
N ALA A 20 22.71 5.92 25.59
CA ALA A 20 22.12 7.23 25.82
C ALA A 20 20.73 6.98 26.40
N GLY A 21 20.33 7.62 27.50
CA GLY A 21 19.06 7.37 28.19
C GLY A 21 17.87 7.31 27.23
N ASN A 22 16.65 7.02 27.71
CA ASN A 22 15.40 6.76 27.00
C ASN A 22 15.00 7.83 25.95
N SER A 23 15.90 8.11 24.98
CA SER A 23 15.78 9.14 23.94
C SER A 23 16.27 8.62 22.59
N TRP A 24 15.50 8.87 21.53
CA TRP A 24 15.78 8.32 20.20
C TRP A 24 15.57 9.37 19.11
N ILE A 25 16.48 9.41 18.12
CA ILE A 25 16.31 10.22 16.92
C ILE A 25 15.85 9.31 15.77
N ARG A 26 14.65 9.56 15.25
CA ARG A 26 14.01 8.84 14.17
C ARG A 26 14.26 9.53 12.84
N ILE A 27 14.61 8.79 11.83
CA ILE A 27 15.00 9.29 10.50
C ILE A 27 14.33 8.47 9.40
N ASN A 28 14.29 9.02 8.19
CA ASN A 28 14.07 8.20 7.00
C ASN A 28 15.34 7.40 6.69
N GLN A 29 15.30 6.11 6.91
CA GLN A 29 16.43 5.21 6.76
C GLN A 29 16.80 4.95 5.29
N LEU A 30 15.86 5.12 4.35
CA LEU A 30 16.16 5.05 2.92
C LEU A 30 17.06 6.21 2.50
N GLY A 31 16.91 7.37 3.14
CA GLY A 31 17.64 8.59 2.87
C GLY A 31 16.76 9.70 2.32
N TYR A 32 17.40 10.79 1.92
CA TYR A 32 16.72 12.00 1.49
C TYR A 32 17.25 12.50 0.16
N LEU A 33 16.36 13.03 -0.69
CA LEU A 33 16.78 13.81 -1.86
C LEU A 33 17.37 15.15 -1.41
N PRO A 34 18.40 15.69 -2.09
CA PRO A 34 19.07 16.95 -1.70
C PRO A 34 18.12 18.14 -1.55
N ASP A 35 17.15 18.28 -2.47
CA ASP A 35 16.21 19.41 -2.50
C ASP A 35 14.88 19.15 -1.78
N ALA A 36 14.66 17.93 -1.26
CA ALA A 36 13.44 17.60 -0.54
C ALA A 36 13.40 18.19 0.88
N VAL A 37 12.22 18.22 1.48
CA VAL A 37 12.06 18.42 2.93
C VAL A 37 12.73 17.25 3.64
N LYS A 38 13.60 17.57 4.61
CA LYS A 38 14.42 16.62 5.39
C LYS A 38 14.26 16.93 6.85
N VAL A 39 13.53 16.07 7.57
CA VAL A 39 13.24 16.25 8.99
C VAL A 39 13.44 14.92 9.72
N ALA A 40 14.18 14.95 10.80
CA ALA A 40 14.22 13.87 11.78
C ALA A 40 13.36 14.23 12.99
N VAL A 41 12.96 13.23 13.76
CA VAL A 41 12.17 13.43 14.99
C VAL A 41 12.93 12.81 16.17
N LEU A 42 13.20 13.62 17.20
CA LEU A 42 13.63 13.10 18.49
C LEU A 42 12.40 12.88 19.37
N ILE A 43 12.33 11.73 20.03
CA ILE A 43 11.36 11.40 21.08
C ILE A 43 12.09 10.95 22.33
N SER A 44 11.54 11.26 23.51
CA SER A 44 12.15 10.91 24.79
C SER A 44 11.13 10.59 25.87
N GLU A 45 11.41 9.57 26.68
CA GLU A 45 10.71 9.29 27.94
C GLU A 45 11.10 10.26 29.06
N GLU A 46 12.09 11.13 28.82
CA GLU A 46 12.57 12.11 29.77
C GLU A 46 12.10 13.52 29.37
N ASP A 47 11.90 14.38 30.37
CA ASP A 47 11.65 15.81 30.14
C ASP A 47 12.99 16.49 29.84
N ILE A 48 13.31 16.64 28.55
CA ILE A 48 14.57 17.21 28.07
C ILE A 48 14.33 18.53 27.34
N ARG A 49 15.27 19.47 27.49
CA ARG A 49 15.24 20.75 26.79
C ARG A 49 16.43 20.89 25.86
N ILE A 50 16.15 20.91 24.58
CA ILE A 50 17.16 21.03 23.53
C ILE A 50 16.86 22.20 22.60
N GLY A 51 17.88 23.04 22.36
CA GLY A 51 17.75 24.18 21.43
C GLY A 51 18.33 23.91 20.05
N HIS A 52 19.30 23.00 19.93
CA HIS A 52 20.07 22.79 18.70
C HIS A 52 20.40 21.32 18.48
N PHE A 53 20.64 20.98 17.22
CA PHE A 53 21.20 19.69 16.82
C PHE A 53 22.35 19.88 15.84
N GLN A 54 23.18 18.86 15.67
CA GLN A 54 24.29 18.83 14.75
C GLN A 54 24.07 17.72 13.70
N LEU A 55 24.28 18.06 12.43
CA LEU A 55 24.47 17.07 11.38
C LEU A 55 25.96 16.83 11.23
N ARG A 56 26.36 15.57 11.26
CA ARG A 56 27.76 15.15 11.18
C ARG A 56 27.98 14.25 9.98
N ASN A 57 29.13 14.40 9.34
CA ASN A 57 29.55 13.47 8.30
C ASN A 57 29.85 12.10 8.93
N ALA A 58 29.29 11.03 8.36
CA ALA A 58 29.36 9.68 8.92
C ALA A 58 30.77 9.06 8.91
N ILE A 59 31.70 9.59 8.07
CA ILE A 59 33.07 9.08 7.93
C ILE A 59 34.06 9.94 8.74
N THR A 60 33.98 11.26 8.58
CA THR A 60 34.96 12.18 9.21
C THR A 60 34.54 12.65 10.59
N GLU A 61 33.31 12.38 10.99
CA GLU A 61 32.66 12.84 12.24
C GLU A 61 32.62 14.36 12.41
N THR A 62 33.00 15.12 11.38
CA THR A 62 32.97 16.58 11.40
C THR A 62 31.54 17.11 11.38
N VAL A 63 31.30 18.21 12.11
CA VAL A 63 30.03 18.92 12.06
C VAL A 63 29.93 19.65 10.72
N VAL A 64 28.90 19.33 9.91
CA VAL A 64 28.66 19.92 8.59
C VAL A 64 27.48 20.89 8.57
N TYR A 65 26.58 20.79 9.55
CA TYR A 65 25.43 21.67 9.69
C TYR A 65 24.99 21.74 11.16
N LYS A 66 24.45 22.89 11.57
CA LYS A 66 23.80 23.09 12.86
C LYS A 66 22.41 23.63 12.63
N GLY A 67 21.39 22.96 13.19
CA GLY A 67 20.00 23.37 13.13
C GLY A 67 19.41 23.67 14.49
N GLN A 68 18.29 24.41 14.48
CA GLN A 68 17.47 24.64 15.67
C GLN A 68 16.42 23.53 15.79
N THR A 69 16.05 23.18 17.00
CA THR A 69 14.98 22.23 17.28
C THR A 69 13.64 22.98 17.39
N LYS A 70 12.55 22.28 17.07
CA LYS A 70 11.20 22.75 17.33
C LYS A 70 10.44 21.71 18.14
N GLU A 71 10.00 22.10 19.32
CA GLU A 71 9.23 21.24 20.24
C GLU A 71 7.81 20.97 19.72
N TYR A 72 7.33 19.76 19.99
CA TYR A 72 5.99 19.26 19.64
C TYR A 72 5.39 18.46 20.80
N ASP A 73 4.08 18.25 20.78
CA ASP A 73 3.39 17.44 21.79
C ASP A 73 3.74 15.95 21.63
N ALA A 74 4.40 15.41 22.65
CA ALA A 74 4.85 14.02 22.72
C ALA A 74 3.80 13.08 23.35
N SER A 75 2.78 13.63 24.02
CA SER A 75 1.86 12.88 24.90
C SER A 75 1.08 11.80 24.17
N GLY A 76 0.67 12.06 22.92
CA GLY A 76 -0.01 11.09 22.08
C GLY A 76 0.80 9.82 21.78
N TRP A 77 2.13 9.86 21.97
CA TRP A 77 3.04 8.75 21.78
C TRP A 77 3.58 8.14 23.08
N GLY A 78 3.04 8.58 24.23
CA GLY A 78 3.50 8.10 25.54
C GLY A 78 4.87 8.59 25.93
N MET A 79 5.36 9.66 25.29
CA MET A 79 6.66 10.29 25.53
C MET A 79 6.50 11.60 26.31
N LYS A 80 7.57 12.07 26.96
CA LYS A 80 7.58 13.35 27.69
C LYS A 80 8.05 14.50 26.82
N SER A 81 8.96 14.24 25.88
CA SER A 81 9.50 15.27 24.98
C SER A 81 9.54 14.78 23.54
N ALA A 82 9.25 15.68 22.59
CA ALA A 82 9.42 15.45 21.17
C ALA A 82 9.89 16.72 20.44
N TYR A 83 10.83 16.56 19.52
CA TYR A 83 11.41 17.66 18.75
C TYR A 83 11.53 17.28 17.27
N ARG A 84 11.16 18.22 16.41
CA ARG A 84 11.47 18.10 14.97
C ARG A 84 12.79 18.81 14.67
N LEU A 85 13.61 18.14 13.88
CA LEU A 85 14.98 18.51 13.54
C LEU A 85 15.05 18.73 12.03
N ASP A 86 14.76 19.97 11.59
CA ASP A 86 14.68 20.34 10.17
C ASP A 86 16.07 20.70 9.63
N PHE A 87 16.58 19.92 8.69
CA PHE A 87 17.83 20.15 7.98
C PHE A 87 17.64 20.28 6.47
N SER A 88 16.43 20.67 6.02
CA SER A 88 16.06 20.83 4.61
C SER A 88 16.99 21.77 3.84
N ASN A 89 17.57 22.76 4.52
CA ASN A 89 18.52 23.71 3.93
C ASN A 89 19.89 23.10 3.61
N PHE A 90 20.24 21.96 4.19
CA PHE A 90 21.47 21.25 3.90
C PHE A 90 21.28 20.30 2.72
N LYS A 91 21.99 20.57 1.59
CA LYS A 91 21.76 19.89 0.31
C LYS A 91 22.92 19.00 -0.16
N ASN A 92 24.05 19.04 0.53
CA ASN A 92 25.24 18.30 0.09
C ASN A 92 24.98 16.79 0.13
N ALA A 93 25.31 16.13 -0.97
CA ALA A 93 25.25 14.66 -1.05
C ALA A 93 26.33 14.02 -0.16
N GLY A 94 25.99 12.89 0.47
CA GLY A 94 26.90 12.16 1.36
C GLY A 94 26.18 11.28 2.37
N GLY A 95 26.95 10.67 3.27
CA GLY A 95 26.49 9.92 4.42
C GLY A 95 26.59 10.75 5.70
N TYR A 96 25.53 10.76 6.49
CA TYR A 96 25.40 11.62 7.67
C TYR A 96 24.69 10.92 8.82
N TYR A 97 24.85 11.48 10.02
CA TYR A 97 24.03 11.20 11.19
C TYR A 97 23.74 12.49 11.96
N ILE A 98 22.68 12.50 12.73
CA ILE A 98 22.31 13.62 13.60
C ILE A 98 22.80 13.31 15.01
N GLN A 99 23.36 14.32 15.69
CA GLN A 99 23.79 14.24 17.08
C GLN A 99 23.23 15.41 17.89
N ILE A 100 22.74 15.08 19.09
CA ILE A 100 22.33 16.00 20.13
C ILE A 100 22.96 15.47 21.43
N ASP A 101 23.94 16.17 21.98
CA ASP A 101 24.75 15.71 23.09
C ASP A 101 25.27 14.27 22.83
N ASP A 102 24.88 13.30 23.64
CA ASP A 102 25.26 11.89 23.48
C ASP A 102 24.27 11.07 22.64
N ILE A 103 23.14 11.66 22.26
CA ILE A 103 22.10 10.99 21.45
C ILE A 103 22.49 11.06 19.99
N LYS A 104 22.56 9.91 19.31
CA LYS A 104 22.88 9.81 17.88
C LYS A 104 21.75 9.11 17.11
N SER A 105 21.46 9.59 15.91
CA SER A 105 20.61 8.87 14.97
C SER A 105 21.37 7.70 14.32
N PRO A 106 20.66 6.74 13.70
CA PRO A 106 21.23 5.91 12.65
C PRO A 106 21.86 6.79 11.55
N CYS A 107 22.81 6.20 10.77
CA CYS A 107 23.35 6.87 9.59
C CYS A 107 22.34 6.84 8.43
N PHE A 108 22.35 7.90 7.63
CA PHE A 108 21.52 8.01 6.43
C PHE A 108 22.25 8.69 5.29
N ARG A 109 21.71 8.55 4.07
CA ARG A 109 22.26 9.20 2.88
C ARG A 109 21.42 10.41 2.48
N ILE A 110 22.10 11.42 1.93
CA ILE A 110 21.47 12.47 1.10
C ILE A 110 22.04 12.27 -0.31
N ALA A 111 21.18 11.89 -1.27
CA ALA A 111 21.59 11.68 -2.66
C ALA A 111 20.38 11.66 -3.59
N ASN A 112 20.60 11.94 -4.88
CA ASN A 112 19.53 11.93 -5.89
C ASN A 112 19.01 10.51 -6.21
N ASP A 113 19.76 9.46 -5.86
CA ASP A 113 19.47 8.09 -6.19
C ASP A 113 18.86 7.26 -5.05
N VAL A 114 18.50 7.87 -3.92
CA VAL A 114 18.01 7.14 -2.74
C VAL A 114 16.70 6.38 -2.99
N TYR A 115 15.88 6.80 -3.94
CA TYR A 115 14.64 6.13 -4.34
C TYR A 115 14.79 5.24 -5.59
N ASN A 116 15.98 5.20 -6.23
CA ASN A 116 16.15 4.43 -7.46
C ASN A 116 15.88 2.94 -7.25
N GLY A 117 14.99 2.39 -8.08
CA GLY A 117 14.60 0.99 -8.07
C GLY A 117 13.64 0.60 -6.94
N THR A 118 13.21 1.53 -6.08
CA THR A 118 12.28 1.20 -4.99
C THR A 118 10.90 0.82 -5.48
N ALA A 119 10.42 1.51 -6.54
CA ALA A 119 9.13 1.19 -7.17
C ALA A 119 9.13 -0.18 -7.87
N ASP A 120 10.25 -0.57 -8.46
CA ASP A 120 10.42 -1.89 -9.08
C ASP A 120 10.60 -2.98 -8.01
N PHE A 121 11.23 -2.65 -6.88
CA PHE A 121 11.48 -3.57 -5.77
C PHE A 121 10.19 -4.12 -5.14
N ILE A 122 9.17 -3.28 -4.95
CA ILE A 122 7.91 -3.73 -4.33
C ILE A 122 7.15 -4.75 -5.19
N LEU A 123 7.40 -4.82 -6.51
CA LEU A 123 6.84 -5.85 -7.38
C LEU A 123 7.30 -7.28 -7.02
N ASN A 124 8.36 -7.43 -6.20
CA ASN A 124 8.74 -8.73 -5.67
C ASN A 124 7.64 -9.34 -4.80
N TYR A 125 6.97 -8.51 -3.98
CA TYR A 125 5.86 -9.00 -3.17
C TYR A 125 4.65 -9.36 -4.03
N MET A 126 4.33 -8.59 -5.06
CA MET A 126 3.27 -8.93 -6.01
C MET A 126 3.51 -10.31 -6.63
N ARG A 127 4.75 -10.61 -7.06
CA ARG A 127 5.12 -11.93 -7.60
C ARG A 127 5.00 -13.04 -6.55
N GLN A 128 5.29 -12.76 -5.28
CA GLN A 128 5.11 -13.72 -4.17
C GLN A 128 3.65 -14.06 -3.92
N GLN A 129 2.74 -13.13 -4.20
CA GLN A 129 1.31 -13.31 -3.99
C GLN A 129 0.58 -13.96 -5.19
N ARG A 130 1.25 -14.21 -6.32
CA ARG A 130 0.60 -14.84 -7.48
C ARG A 130 -0.04 -16.19 -7.13
N CYS A 131 -1.32 -16.33 -7.44
CA CYS A 131 -2.09 -17.57 -7.42
C CYS A 131 -2.03 -18.24 -8.80
N GLY A 132 -2.26 -19.53 -8.87
CA GLY A 132 -1.99 -20.32 -10.06
C GLY A 132 -0.52 -20.74 -10.10
N TYR A 133 0.31 -20.09 -10.92
CA TYR A 133 1.76 -20.29 -10.88
C TYR A 133 2.44 -19.19 -10.06
N ASN A 134 3.14 -19.61 -9.01
CA ASN A 134 3.92 -18.71 -8.15
C ASN A 134 5.40 -18.75 -8.54
N PRO A 135 5.98 -17.68 -9.12
CA PRO A 135 7.36 -17.68 -9.60
C PRO A 135 8.39 -17.65 -8.46
N TYR A 136 8.02 -17.15 -7.28
CA TYR A 136 8.88 -17.12 -6.10
C TYR A 136 9.07 -18.53 -5.53
N LEU A 137 7.98 -19.25 -5.30
CA LEU A 137 7.98 -20.62 -4.80
C LEU A 137 8.32 -21.64 -5.90
N LYS A 138 8.27 -21.25 -7.19
CA LYS A 138 8.43 -22.12 -8.37
C LYS A 138 7.47 -23.31 -8.35
N ASP A 139 6.28 -23.08 -7.85
CA ASP A 139 5.24 -24.10 -7.68
C ASP A 139 3.87 -23.52 -8.05
N SER A 140 2.88 -24.40 -8.21
CA SER A 140 1.51 -24.02 -8.56
C SER A 140 0.54 -24.31 -7.43
N CYS A 141 -0.50 -23.47 -7.30
CA CYS A 141 -1.55 -23.61 -6.30
C CYS A 141 -2.92 -23.33 -6.91
N HIS A 142 -3.97 -23.84 -6.26
CA HIS A 142 -5.38 -23.51 -6.55
C HIS A 142 -5.78 -23.67 -8.02
N LEU A 143 -5.25 -24.69 -8.69
CA LEU A 143 -5.48 -24.94 -10.13
C LEU A 143 -6.92 -25.43 -10.44
N ASN A 144 -7.73 -25.68 -9.40
CA ASN A 144 -9.12 -26.11 -9.52
C ASN A 144 -10.13 -24.99 -9.16
N ASP A 145 -9.72 -23.74 -9.17
CA ASP A 145 -10.64 -22.62 -8.92
C ASP A 145 -11.55 -22.38 -10.10
N GLY A 146 -12.88 -22.42 -9.94
CA GLY A 146 -13.54 -22.86 -8.70
C GLY A 146 -14.99 -23.27 -8.96
N ILE A 147 -15.82 -23.30 -7.91
CA ILE A 147 -17.25 -23.59 -7.99
C ILE A 147 -18.05 -22.32 -7.76
N ILE A 148 -18.96 -22.00 -8.67
CA ILE A 148 -19.84 -20.82 -8.58
C ILE A 148 -20.82 -20.99 -7.40
N VAL A 149 -20.92 -19.94 -6.57
CA VAL A 149 -21.93 -19.83 -5.50
C VAL A 149 -22.76 -18.56 -5.67
N ASP A 150 -23.99 -18.60 -5.18
CA ASP A 150 -24.96 -17.49 -5.18
C ASP A 150 -25.40 -16.98 -6.56
N HIS A 151 -25.08 -17.68 -7.66
CA HIS A 151 -25.58 -17.33 -8.98
C HIS A 151 -27.00 -17.88 -9.20
N PRO A 152 -27.93 -17.11 -9.79
CA PRO A 152 -29.34 -17.52 -9.94
C PRO A 152 -29.54 -18.84 -10.66
N THR A 153 -28.68 -19.18 -11.62
CA THR A 153 -28.85 -20.36 -12.52
C THR A 153 -27.60 -21.21 -12.70
N LYS A 154 -26.43 -20.75 -12.14
CA LYS A 154 -25.12 -21.42 -12.36
C LYS A 154 -24.48 -21.92 -11.07
N THR A 155 -25.11 -21.70 -9.91
CA THR A 155 -24.60 -22.21 -8.63
C THR A 155 -24.30 -23.71 -8.72
N GLY A 156 -23.10 -24.11 -8.24
CA GLY A 156 -22.61 -25.48 -8.30
C GLY A 156 -21.87 -25.87 -9.58
N ARG A 157 -21.81 -24.97 -10.59
CA ARG A 157 -21.01 -25.21 -11.81
C ARG A 157 -19.56 -24.81 -11.62
N GLU A 158 -18.67 -25.51 -12.32
CA GLU A 158 -17.27 -25.15 -12.41
C GLU A 158 -17.06 -23.92 -13.28
N ILE A 159 -16.06 -23.11 -12.91
CA ILE A 159 -15.57 -21.95 -13.67
C ILE A 159 -14.05 -21.88 -13.54
N ASP A 160 -13.32 -21.59 -14.63
CA ASP A 160 -11.89 -21.27 -14.55
C ASP A 160 -11.68 -19.81 -14.17
N VAL A 161 -11.26 -19.60 -12.94
CA VAL A 161 -10.83 -18.29 -12.40
C VAL A 161 -9.42 -18.39 -11.78
N THR A 162 -8.61 -19.34 -12.23
CA THR A 162 -7.22 -19.50 -11.81
C THR A 162 -6.37 -18.29 -12.19
N GLY A 163 -5.45 -17.88 -11.32
CA GLY A 163 -4.60 -16.69 -11.50
C GLY A 163 -4.86 -15.61 -10.44
N GLY A 164 -4.48 -14.37 -10.72
CA GLY A 164 -4.58 -13.27 -9.75
C GLY A 164 -3.60 -13.38 -8.60
N TRP A 165 -3.92 -12.75 -7.49
CA TRP A 165 -3.07 -12.71 -6.29
C TRP A 165 -3.86 -13.11 -5.06
N HIS A 166 -3.20 -13.80 -4.13
CA HIS A 166 -3.66 -13.92 -2.75
C HIS A 166 -3.65 -12.54 -2.11
N ASP A 167 -4.57 -12.28 -1.21
CA ASP A 167 -4.78 -10.96 -0.64
C ASP A 167 -3.64 -10.54 0.32
N ALA A 168 -3.30 -11.41 1.26
CA ALA A 168 -2.28 -11.16 2.29
C ALA A 168 -1.56 -12.45 2.71
N SER A 169 -1.62 -12.86 3.98
CA SER A 169 -1.06 -14.13 4.47
C SER A 169 -2.00 -15.32 4.26
N ASP A 170 -3.27 -15.05 4.10
CA ASP A 170 -4.30 -15.98 3.67
C ASP A 170 -4.32 -16.17 2.14
N TYR A 171 -5.17 -17.06 1.64
CA TYR A 171 -5.25 -17.36 0.21
C TYR A 171 -6.57 -16.93 -0.43
N LEU A 172 -7.36 -16.09 0.27
CA LEU A 172 -8.50 -15.44 -0.32
C LEU A 172 -8.06 -14.54 -1.49
N GLN A 173 -8.96 -14.36 -2.43
CA GLN A 173 -8.77 -13.42 -3.53
C GLN A 173 -10.01 -12.55 -3.64
N TYR A 174 -9.83 -11.25 -3.55
CA TYR A 174 -10.93 -10.30 -3.61
C TYR A 174 -10.81 -9.44 -4.86
N LEU A 175 -11.96 -9.25 -5.53
CA LEU A 175 -12.05 -8.34 -6.66
C LEU A 175 -11.65 -6.93 -6.25
N THR A 176 -12.18 -6.44 -5.14
CA THR A 176 -12.01 -5.06 -4.71
C THR A 176 -10.53 -4.69 -4.58
N THR A 177 -9.73 -5.50 -3.91
CA THR A 177 -8.28 -5.26 -3.74
C THR A 177 -7.49 -5.54 -5.01
N SER A 178 -7.78 -6.62 -5.73
CA SER A 178 -7.05 -6.98 -6.96
C SER A 178 -7.31 -6.00 -8.11
N ALA A 179 -8.53 -5.48 -8.26
CA ALA A 179 -8.83 -4.48 -9.28
C ALA A 179 -8.13 -3.15 -8.98
N ASN A 180 -8.13 -2.71 -7.71
CA ASN A 180 -7.38 -1.53 -7.30
C ASN A 180 -5.88 -1.72 -7.47
N ALA A 181 -5.31 -2.85 -7.06
CA ALA A 181 -3.88 -3.14 -7.24
C ALA A 181 -3.48 -3.07 -8.72
N THR A 182 -4.28 -3.69 -9.59
CA THR A 182 -4.10 -3.61 -11.05
C THR A 182 -4.14 -2.16 -11.52
N TYR A 183 -5.14 -1.39 -11.09
CA TYR A 183 -5.29 0.01 -11.46
C TYR A 183 -4.12 0.87 -10.96
N GLN A 184 -3.68 0.72 -9.71
CA GLN A 184 -2.60 1.50 -9.12
C GLN A 184 -1.25 1.25 -9.81
N MET A 185 -0.95 0.02 -10.17
CA MET A 185 0.25 -0.30 -10.97
C MET A 185 0.19 0.35 -12.36
N LEU A 186 -0.96 0.30 -13.04
CA LEU A 186 -1.16 0.96 -14.32
C LEU A 186 -1.06 2.49 -14.20
N PHE A 187 -1.64 3.07 -13.15
CA PHE A 187 -1.57 4.51 -12.87
C PHE A 187 -0.13 4.97 -12.61
N ALA A 188 0.63 4.18 -11.86
CA ALA A 188 2.04 4.44 -11.61
C ALA A 188 2.87 4.42 -12.90
N TYR A 189 2.65 3.43 -13.76
CA TYR A 189 3.31 3.35 -15.06
C TYR A 189 2.93 4.51 -15.98
N LEU A 190 1.64 4.87 -16.05
CA LEU A 190 1.16 6.00 -16.85
C LEU A 190 1.92 7.30 -16.54
N HIS A 191 2.16 7.57 -15.26
CA HIS A 191 2.77 8.84 -14.83
C HIS A 191 4.30 8.80 -14.74
N ASN A 192 4.89 7.63 -14.51
CA ASN A 192 6.31 7.47 -14.24
C ASN A 192 6.91 6.22 -14.92
N PRO A 193 6.78 6.06 -16.24
CA PRO A 193 7.21 4.83 -16.94
C PRO A 193 8.71 4.54 -16.78
N GLY A 194 9.54 5.59 -16.65
CA GLY A 194 11.00 5.47 -16.53
C GLY A 194 11.50 4.89 -15.20
N ALA A 195 10.63 4.67 -14.21
CA ALA A 195 10.99 4.07 -12.93
C ALA A 195 10.95 2.53 -12.94
N TYR A 196 10.49 1.92 -14.04
CA TYR A 196 10.26 0.49 -14.13
C TYR A 196 11.15 -0.18 -15.18
N GLY A 197 11.89 -1.21 -14.74
CA GLY A 197 12.77 -1.99 -15.58
C GLY A 197 12.06 -3.11 -16.35
N ASP A 198 12.85 -3.83 -17.15
CA ASP A 198 12.49 -5.09 -17.79
C ASP A 198 13.52 -6.12 -17.32
N ASN A 199 13.28 -6.69 -16.14
CA ASN A 199 14.19 -7.62 -15.45
C ASN A 199 13.60 -9.02 -15.31
N TYR A 200 12.28 -9.13 -15.49
CA TYR A 200 11.51 -10.36 -15.38
C TYR A 200 10.65 -10.54 -16.65
N ASN A 201 10.34 -11.76 -16.99
CA ASN A 201 9.38 -12.06 -18.05
C ASN A 201 7.95 -12.15 -17.49
N ALA A 202 6.96 -12.26 -18.35
CA ALA A 202 5.54 -12.32 -17.99
C ALA A 202 5.18 -13.45 -17.00
N LYS A 203 6.01 -14.52 -16.91
CA LYS A 203 5.86 -15.58 -15.92
C LYS A 203 6.48 -15.24 -14.57
N GLY A 204 7.10 -14.08 -14.42
CA GLY A 204 7.76 -13.64 -13.19
C GLY A 204 9.16 -14.24 -12.96
N HIS A 205 9.76 -14.91 -13.97
CA HIS A 205 11.14 -15.39 -13.90
C HIS A 205 12.10 -14.29 -14.37
N LYS A 206 13.30 -14.28 -13.80
CA LYS A 206 14.38 -13.39 -14.26
C LYS A 206 14.63 -13.56 -15.77
N GLY A 207 14.69 -12.45 -16.48
CA GLY A 207 14.92 -12.37 -17.91
C GLY A 207 14.02 -11.37 -18.60
N LYS A 208 14.58 -10.62 -19.55
CA LYS A 208 13.87 -9.59 -20.30
C LYS A 208 12.89 -10.17 -21.30
N ASN A 209 11.78 -9.48 -21.53
CA ASN A 209 10.82 -9.82 -22.58
C ASN A 209 10.39 -8.62 -23.44
N GLY A 210 11.00 -7.45 -23.23
CA GLY A 210 10.69 -6.21 -23.95
C GLY A 210 9.50 -5.44 -23.37
N ILE A 211 8.99 -5.86 -22.20
CA ILE A 211 7.85 -5.25 -21.52
C ILE A 211 8.28 -4.84 -20.11
N PRO A 212 7.98 -3.61 -19.67
CA PRO A 212 8.25 -3.22 -18.29
C PRO A 212 7.60 -4.14 -17.27
N ASP A 213 8.35 -4.51 -16.23
CA ASP A 213 7.94 -5.48 -15.20
C ASP A 213 6.58 -5.17 -14.57
N ILE A 214 6.28 -3.89 -14.35
CA ILE A 214 4.99 -3.45 -13.79
C ILE A 214 3.83 -3.71 -14.75
N LEU A 215 4.03 -3.62 -16.06
CA LEU A 215 2.99 -3.94 -17.03
C LEU A 215 2.73 -5.44 -17.14
N ASP A 216 3.77 -6.26 -17.00
CA ASP A 216 3.60 -7.72 -16.91
C ASP A 216 2.81 -8.10 -15.66
N GLU A 217 3.09 -7.44 -14.53
CA GLU A 217 2.37 -7.70 -13.28
C GLU A 217 0.93 -7.19 -13.33
N ALA A 218 0.70 -5.99 -13.85
CA ALA A 218 -0.66 -5.45 -14.05
C ALA A 218 -1.46 -6.30 -15.05
N LYS A 219 -0.82 -6.83 -16.10
CA LYS A 219 -1.46 -7.75 -17.04
C LYS A 219 -1.90 -9.05 -16.37
N TRP A 220 -1.11 -9.58 -15.43
CA TRP A 220 -1.50 -10.75 -14.64
C TRP A 220 -2.84 -10.49 -13.92
N GLY A 221 -3.01 -9.32 -13.32
CA GLY A 221 -4.27 -8.90 -12.72
C GLY A 221 -5.40 -8.73 -13.73
N LEU A 222 -5.13 -8.07 -14.88
CA LEU A 222 -6.14 -7.89 -15.93
C LEU A 222 -6.64 -9.22 -16.50
N GLU A 223 -5.78 -10.23 -16.65
CA GLU A 223 -6.17 -11.58 -17.10
C GLU A 223 -7.06 -12.28 -16.08
N TRP A 224 -6.78 -12.13 -14.80
CA TRP A 224 -7.65 -12.66 -13.75
C TRP A 224 -8.99 -11.93 -13.71
N LEU A 225 -9.00 -10.60 -13.77
CA LEU A 225 -10.22 -9.81 -13.85
C LEU A 225 -11.07 -10.19 -15.08
N ASP A 226 -10.44 -10.50 -16.21
CA ASP A 226 -11.13 -10.97 -17.41
C ASP A 226 -11.86 -12.30 -17.19
N LYS A 227 -11.28 -13.21 -16.40
CA LYS A 227 -11.90 -14.48 -15.98
C LYS A 227 -13.04 -14.26 -14.96
N MET A 228 -12.85 -13.31 -14.03
CA MET A 228 -13.86 -12.95 -13.04
C MET A 228 -15.06 -12.18 -13.64
N ASN A 229 -14.95 -11.74 -14.89
CA ASN A 229 -16.05 -11.15 -15.68
C ASN A 229 -16.16 -11.88 -17.03
N PRO A 230 -16.68 -13.11 -17.07
CA PRO A 230 -16.71 -13.91 -18.31
C PRO A 230 -17.69 -13.40 -19.36
N ALA A 231 -18.78 -12.72 -18.97
CA ALA A 231 -19.81 -12.20 -19.86
C ALA A 231 -20.45 -10.92 -19.32
N TYR A 232 -21.20 -10.21 -20.15
CA TYR A 232 -21.98 -9.04 -19.73
C TYR A 232 -22.92 -9.38 -18.57
N GLY A 233 -22.85 -8.60 -17.49
CA GLY A 233 -23.67 -8.82 -16.28
C GLY A 233 -23.32 -10.08 -15.47
N GLU A 234 -22.26 -10.80 -15.84
CA GLU A 234 -21.77 -11.94 -15.09
C GLU A 234 -20.40 -11.59 -14.49
N MET A 235 -20.40 -11.26 -13.21
CA MET A 235 -19.22 -10.84 -12.46
C MET A 235 -19.14 -11.57 -11.14
N TYR A 236 -17.91 -11.82 -10.71
CA TYR A 236 -17.61 -12.49 -9.45
C TYR A 236 -16.76 -11.59 -8.55
N ASN A 237 -17.07 -11.63 -7.25
CA ASN A 237 -16.50 -10.71 -6.26
C ASN A 237 -15.30 -11.29 -5.50
N GLN A 238 -15.26 -12.62 -5.35
CA GLN A 238 -14.36 -13.25 -4.38
C GLN A 238 -14.15 -14.71 -4.73
N ILE A 239 -12.93 -15.20 -4.45
CA ILE A 239 -12.59 -16.63 -4.43
C ILE A 239 -12.21 -16.98 -2.99
N ALA A 240 -12.68 -18.11 -2.48
CA ALA A 240 -12.60 -18.54 -1.09
C ALA A 240 -13.43 -17.65 -0.15
N ASP A 241 -13.35 -17.88 1.14
CA ASP A 241 -13.98 -17.09 2.21
C ASP A 241 -13.24 -17.32 3.54
N ASP A 242 -13.71 -16.72 4.62
CA ASP A 242 -13.08 -16.71 5.94
C ASP A 242 -12.80 -18.10 6.58
N ARG A 243 -13.24 -19.21 5.94
CA ARG A 243 -12.79 -20.58 6.26
C ARG A 243 -11.32 -20.82 5.86
N ASP A 244 -10.72 -19.90 5.11
CA ASP A 244 -9.31 -19.94 4.75
C ASP A 244 -8.37 -19.70 5.93
N HIS A 245 -8.82 -19.00 6.98
CA HIS A 245 -7.99 -18.62 8.14
C HIS A 245 -7.70 -19.81 9.07
N ILE A 246 -6.92 -20.79 8.60
CA ILE A 246 -6.58 -22.03 9.31
C ILE A 246 -5.11 -22.14 9.72
N GLY A 247 -4.34 -21.05 9.66
CA GLY A 247 -2.93 -20.98 10.04
C GLY A 247 -1.96 -21.10 8.87
N TYR A 248 -0.67 -21.09 9.19
CA TYR A 248 0.41 -21.02 8.21
C TYR A 248 0.57 -22.29 7.37
N ARG A 249 0.58 -22.14 6.07
CA ARG A 249 0.80 -23.20 5.08
C ARG A 249 1.30 -22.60 3.77
N LEU A 250 2.08 -23.34 2.99
CA LEU A 250 2.41 -22.88 1.64
C LEU A 250 1.19 -23.02 0.72
N PRO A 251 0.99 -22.13 -0.26
CA PRO A 251 -0.21 -22.15 -1.10
C PRO A 251 -0.36 -23.46 -1.91
N SER A 252 0.73 -24.09 -2.34
CA SER A 252 0.70 -25.40 -3.00
C SER A 252 0.37 -26.58 -2.05
N LYS A 253 0.34 -26.33 -0.75
CA LYS A 253 -0.01 -27.28 0.32
C LYS A 253 -1.27 -26.84 1.08
N ASP A 254 -2.06 -25.97 0.48
CA ASP A 254 -3.29 -25.52 1.10
C ASP A 254 -4.27 -26.67 1.39
N THR A 255 -4.78 -26.68 2.61
CA THR A 255 -5.70 -27.69 3.11
C THR A 255 -7.02 -27.11 3.55
N ALA A 256 -7.27 -25.82 3.28
CA ALA A 256 -8.56 -25.18 3.58
C ALA A 256 -9.70 -25.92 2.87
N GLY A 257 -10.73 -26.26 3.63
CA GLY A 257 -11.84 -27.08 3.15
C GLY A 257 -13.15 -26.29 3.07
N TYR A 258 -13.74 -26.25 1.88
CA TYR A 258 -15.00 -25.54 1.62
C TYR A 258 -16.18 -26.51 1.41
N GLY A 259 -15.96 -27.83 1.53
CA GLY A 259 -16.95 -28.84 1.21
C GLY A 259 -17.14 -29.06 -0.30
N LEU A 260 -16.23 -28.54 -1.13
CA LEU A 260 -16.29 -28.55 -2.59
C LEU A 260 -15.17 -29.38 -3.23
N GLY A 261 -14.62 -30.36 -2.50
CA GLY A 261 -13.47 -31.15 -2.94
C GLY A 261 -12.21 -30.30 -2.99
N LYS A 262 -11.56 -30.23 -4.17
CA LYS A 262 -10.37 -29.41 -4.41
C LYS A 262 -10.69 -27.99 -4.89
N HIS A 263 -11.95 -27.66 -5.06
CA HIS A 263 -12.39 -26.38 -5.58
C HIS A 263 -12.64 -25.39 -4.45
N ARG A 264 -12.38 -24.10 -4.71
CA ARG A 264 -12.76 -23.01 -3.83
C ARG A 264 -14.07 -22.37 -4.31
N PRO A 265 -14.91 -21.79 -3.42
CA PRO A 265 -16.13 -21.09 -3.83
C PRO A 265 -15.78 -19.79 -4.57
N VAL A 266 -16.56 -19.49 -5.61
CA VAL A 266 -16.46 -18.27 -6.41
C VAL A 266 -17.78 -17.52 -6.29
N TYR A 267 -17.77 -16.39 -5.60
CA TYR A 267 -18.98 -15.66 -5.23
C TYR A 267 -19.44 -14.74 -6.34
N TYR A 268 -20.66 -14.99 -6.83
CA TYR A 268 -21.32 -14.14 -7.82
C TYR A 268 -21.74 -12.80 -7.21
N ILE A 269 -21.59 -11.69 -7.95
CA ILE A 269 -22.07 -10.36 -7.55
C ILE A 269 -23.60 -10.34 -7.68
N THR A 270 -24.29 -10.43 -6.54
CA THR A 270 -25.76 -10.53 -6.52
C THR A 270 -26.47 -9.18 -6.38
N GLY A 271 -25.78 -8.12 -5.99
CA GLY A 271 -26.38 -6.87 -5.52
C GLY A 271 -27.13 -7.00 -4.18
N LYS A 272 -27.05 -8.17 -3.53
CA LYS A 272 -27.76 -8.49 -2.28
C LYS A 272 -26.81 -9.04 -1.25
N GLN A 273 -27.24 -8.97 0.01
CA GLN A 273 -26.44 -9.48 1.14
C GLN A 273 -26.11 -10.96 0.99
N GLN A 274 -24.84 -11.29 1.18
CA GLN A 274 -24.27 -12.63 1.15
C GLN A 274 -23.66 -13.00 2.51
N GLY A 275 -23.32 -14.27 2.68
CA GLY A 275 -22.81 -14.82 3.94
C GLY A 275 -23.86 -15.53 4.77
N LEU A 276 -23.44 -16.25 5.82
CA LEU A 276 -24.34 -17.09 6.62
C LEU A 276 -24.94 -16.33 7.81
N ALA A 277 -26.26 -16.43 7.96
CA ALA A 277 -27.02 -16.00 9.14
C ALA A 277 -26.57 -14.65 9.72
N LYS A 278 -25.98 -14.64 10.90
CA LYS A 278 -25.49 -13.45 11.60
C LYS A 278 -24.26 -12.79 10.97
N HIS A 279 -23.60 -13.46 10.01
CA HIS A 279 -22.41 -12.97 9.33
C HIS A 279 -22.70 -12.37 7.96
N LYS A 280 -23.97 -12.14 7.61
CA LYS A 280 -24.33 -11.46 6.36
C LYS A 280 -23.66 -10.10 6.25
N ASN A 281 -23.08 -9.84 5.10
CA ASN A 281 -22.56 -8.53 4.74
C ASN A 281 -23.70 -7.49 4.55
N ARG A 282 -23.34 -6.26 4.24
CA ARG A 282 -24.28 -5.14 4.06
C ARG A 282 -24.36 -4.68 2.60
N THR A 283 -24.16 -5.58 1.63
CA THR A 283 -24.27 -5.30 0.21
C THR A 283 -25.63 -4.65 -0.13
N THR A 284 -25.59 -3.59 -0.91
CA THR A 284 -26.75 -2.79 -1.32
C THR A 284 -26.91 -2.65 -2.83
N GLY A 285 -25.91 -3.04 -3.62
CA GLY A 285 -25.90 -2.96 -5.07
C GLY A 285 -24.64 -3.57 -5.68
N VAL A 286 -24.34 -3.23 -6.93
CA VAL A 286 -23.21 -3.80 -7.68
C VAL A 286 -22.15 -2.76 -8.07
N SER A 287 -22.43 -1.46 -7.85
CA SER A 287 -21.65 -0.37 -8.44
C SER A 287 -20.18 -0.39 -8.04
N SER A 288 -19.86 -0.55 -6.74
CA SER A 288 -18.46 -0.48 -6.27
C SER A 288 -17.57 -1.53 -6.94
N SER A 289 -18.03 -2.76 -7.06
CA SER A 289 -17.29 -3.83 -7.72
C SER A 289 -17.24 -3.65 -9.25
N ALA A 290 -18.39 -3.41 -9.89
CA ALA A 290 -18.45 -3.32 -11.34
C ALA A 290 -17.69 -2.10 -11.90
N ALA A 291 -17.68 -0.97 -11.18
CA ALA A 291 -16.91 0.20 -11.57
C ALA A 291 -15.39 -0.01 -11.42
N LYS A 292 -14.93 -0.80 -10.43
CA LYS A 292 -13.52 -1.20 -10.31
C LYS A 292 -13.06 -2.06 -11.49
N PHE A 293 -13.90 -2.98 -12.00
CA PHE A 293 -13.63 -3.66 -13.29
C PHE A 293 -13.48 -2.63 -14.41
N ALA A 294 -14.42 -1.69 -14.51
CA ALA A 294 -14.46 -0.73 -15.60
C ALA A 294 -13.21 0.16 -15.63
N SER A 295 -12.78 0.71 -14.49
CA SER A 295 -11.59 1.56 -14.40
C SER A 295 -10.30 0.80 -14.72
N ALA A 296 -10.10 -0.39 -14.13
CA ALA A 296 -8.93 -1.22 -14.38
C ALA A 296 -8.84 -1.66 -15.86
N PHE A 297 -9.96 -2.09 -16.46
CA PHE A 297 -10.00 -2.46 -17.87
C PHE A 297 -9.77 -1.27 -18.80
N ALA A 298 -10.36 -0.10 -18.50
CA ALA A 298 -10.23 1.07 -19.36
C ALA A 298 -8.78 1.59 -19.40
N LEU A 299 -8.12 1.71 -18.25
CA LEU A 299 -6.71 2.12 -18.19
C LEU A 299 -5.79 1.02 -18.75
N GLY A 300 -6.05 -0.24 -18.41
CA GLY A 300 -5.31 -1.39 -18.93
C GLY A 300 -5.33 -1.45 -20.45
N ALA A 301 -6.52 -1.28 -21.06
CA ALA A 301 -6.67 -1.28 -22.51
C ALA A 301 -5.82 -0.22 -23.22
N GLN A 302 -5.64 0.95 -22.59
CA GLN A 302 -4.81 2.03 -23.14
C GLN A 302 -3.31 1.67 -23.09
N LEU A 303 -2.84 1.14 -21.95
CA LEU A 303 -1.42 1.00 -21.69
C LEU A 303 -0.80 -0.29 -22.24
N ILE A 304 -1.58 -1.39 -22.33
CA ILE A 304 -1.05 -2.66 -22.85
C ILE A 304 -1.26 -2.84 -24.36
N LYS A 305 -1.93 -1.89 -25.03
CA LYS A 305 -2.32 -2.01 -26.45
C LYS A 305 -1.15 -2.24 -27.39
N GLU A 306 0.00 -1.64 -27.09
CA GLU A 306 1.22 -1.80 -27.89
C GLU A 306 1.73 -3.25 -27.87
N TYR A 307 1.65 -3.89 -26.71
CA TYR A 307 2.17 -5.24 -26.49
C TYR A 307 1.12 -6.33 -26.76
N TYR A 308 -0.15 -6.07 -26.43
CA TYR A 308 -1.23 -7.06 -26.45
C TYR A 308 -2.52 -6.51 -27.10
N PRO A 309 -2.49 -6.14 -28.40
CA PRO A 309 -3.60 -5.40 -29.03
C PRO A 309 -4.94 -6.15 -29.01
N VAL A 310 -4.93 -7.47 -29.18
CA VAL A 310 -6.17 -8.28 -29.16
C VAL A 310 -6.79 -8.28 -27.78
N PHE A 311 -6.00 -8.48 -26.73
CA PHE A 311 -6.48 -8.47 -25.35
C PHE A 311 -6.92 -7.07 -24.91
N ALA A 312 -6.16 -6.04 -25.29
CA ALA A 312 -6.52 -4.64 -25.04
C ALA A 312 -7.89 -4.28 -25.65
N ASN A 313 -8.16 -4.67 -26.88
CA ASN A 313 -9.45 -4.45 -27.52
C ASN A 313 -10.60 -5.21 -26.80
N LYS A 314 -10.34 -6.43 -26.33
CA LYS A 314 -11.32 -7.21 -25.56
C LYS A 314 -11.71 -6.49 -24.26
N ILE A 315 -10.70 -6.08 -23.45
CA ILE A 315 -10.97 -5.44 -22.16
C ILE A 315 -11.49 -4.00 -22.31
N ALA A 316 -11.18 -3.30 -23.40
CA ALA A 316 -11.77 -2.00 -23.72
C ALA A 316 -13.30 -2.10 -23.88
N LYS A 317 -13.78 -3.15 -24.54
CA LYS A 317 -15.23 -3.42 -24.65
C LYS A 317 -15.83 -3.75 -23.28
N LYS A 318 -15.16 -4.64 -22.52
CA LYS A 318 -15.61 -5.02 -21.17
C LYS A 318 -15.66 -3.84 -20.21
N ALA A 319 -14.76 -2.86 -20.34
CA ALA A 319 -14.78 -1.64 -19.51
C ALA A 319 -16.11 -0.88 -19.64
N ALA A 320 -16.58 -0.67 -20.87
CA ALA A 320 -17.87 -0.02 -21.12
C ALA A 320 -19.05 -0.86 -20.60
N GLU A 321 -19.02 -2.16 -20.86
CA GLU A 321 -20.05 -3.11 -20.39
C GLU A 321 -20.11 -3.17 -18.86
N ALA A 322 -18.95 -3.15 -18.18
CA ALA A 322 -18.87 -3.15 -16.73
C ALA A 322 -19.43 -1.85 -16.13
N TYR A 323 -19.17 -0.70 -16.76
CA TYR A 323 -19.73 0.57 -16.33
C TYR A 323 -21.26 0.62 -16.47
N GLU A 324 -21.80 0.12 -17.58
CA GLU A 324 -23.26 0.00 -17.77
C GLU A 324 -23.88 -0.89 -16.68
N PHE A 325 -23.23 -2.02 -16.38
CA PHE A 325 -23.68 -2.91 -15.31
C PHE A 325 -23.59 -2.24 -13.93
N ALA A 326 -22.54 -1.44 -13.67
CA ALA A 326 -22.39 -0.69 -12.42
C ALA A 326 -23.55 0.31 -12.20
N LEU A 327 -24.12 0.85 -13.27
CA LEU A 327 -25.25 1.79 -13.19
C LEU A 327 -26.61 1.10 -13.05
N SER A 328 -26.69 -0.22 -13.24
CA SER A 328 -27.96 -0.97 -13.23
C SER A 328 -28.54 -1.18 -11.82
N ASP A 329 -27.69 -1.22 -10.79
CA ASP A 329 -28.09 -1.42 -9.40
C ASP A 329 -27.09 -0.69 -8.48
N LEU A 330 -27.40 0.59 -8.17
CA LEU A 330 -26.51 1.48 -7.44
C LEU A 330 -26.33 1.04 -5.98
N GLY A 331 -25.09 0.91 -5.55
CA GLY A 331 -24.75 0.54 -4.19
C GLY A 331 -23.40 -0.17 -4.10
N VAL A 332 -23.08 -0.63 -2.92
CA VAL A 332 -21.83 -1.34 -2.60
C VAL A 332 -22.02 -2.85 -2.69
N CYS A 333 -20.99 -3.55 -3.16
CA CYS A 333 -20.86 -4.99 -3.10
C CYS A 333 -19.74 -5.37 -2.14
N GLN A 334 -20.07 -5.87 -0.98
CA GLN A 334 -19.11 -6.28 0.04
C GLN A 334 -18.70 -7.74 -0.13
N THR A 335 -17.56 -8.13 0.43
CA THR A 335 -17.09 -9.52 0.45
C THR A 335 -17.94 -10.38 1.40
N ALA A 336 -17.99 -11.69 1.18
CA ALA A 336 -18.82 -12.63 1.94
C ALA A 336 -17.98 -13.39 2.99
N CYS A 337 -18.60 -13.71 4.14
CA CYS A 337 -18.00 -14.56 5.17
C CYS A 337 -19.00 -15.61 5.67
N ASN A 338 -18.48 -16.70 6.25
CA ASN A 338 -19.26 -17.86 6.64
C ASN A 338 -19.08 -18.30 8.09
N VAL A 339 -17.92 -18.10 8.71
CA VAL A 339 -17.60 -18.60 10.07
C VAL A 339 -17.35 -17.49 11.08
N SER A 340 -16.88 -16.33 10.65
CA SER A 340 -16.72 -15.16 11.51
C SER A 340 -17.08 -13.89 10.74
N PRO A 341 -17.40 -12.77 11.41
CA PRO A 341 -17.77 -11.53 10.74
C PRO A 341 -16.52 -10.82 10.17
N TYR A 342 -15.77 -11.51 9.33
CA TYR A 342 -14.60 -10.98 8.64
C TYR A 342 -14.92 -10.76 7.16
N PHE A 343 -15.15 -9.52 6.80
CA PHE A 343 -15.37 -9.07 5.42
C PHE A 343 -14.95 -7.61 5.27
N TYR A 344 -14.65 -7.19 4.05
CA TYR A 344 -14.33 -5.81 3.74
C TYR A 344 -15.60 -4.96 3.75
N GLU A 345 -15.59 -3.91 4.59
CA GLU A 345 -16.78 -3.15 4.95
C GLU A 345 -17.07 -1.97 4.00
N GLU A 346 -16.75 -2.12 2.72
CA GLU A 346 -16.92 -1.05 1.73
C GLU A 346 -18.31 -0.40 1.80
N GLU A 347 -18.38 0.93 1.89
CA GLU A 347 -19.63 1.69 2.05
C GLU A 347 -19.76 2.86 1.07
N ASN A 348 -18.76 3.15 0.22
CA ASN A 348 -18.87 4.10 -0.88
C ASN A 348 -18.73 3.38 -2.24
N TYR A 349 -19.22 4.01 -3.28
CA TYR A 349 -19.18 3.51 -4.65
C TYR A 349 -19.14 4.67 -5.68
N VAL A 350 -19.31 5.91 -5.20
CA VAL A 350 -19.40 7.07 -6.10
C VAL A 350 -18.05 7.44 -6.68
N ASP A 351 -17.00 7.29 -5.91
CA ASP A 351 -15.61 7.47 -6.32
C ASP A 351 -15.18 6.42 -7.36
N ASP A 352 -15.65 5.18 -7.23
CA ASP A 352 -15.44 4.13 -8.23
C ASP A 352 -16.14 4.45 -9.55
N LEU A 353 -17.40 4.93 -9.50
CA LEU A 353 -18.14 5.36 -10.68
C LEU A 353 -17.52 6.58 -11.35
N GLU A 354 -17.01 7.53 -10.56
CA GLU A 354 -16.29 8.69 -11.05
C GLU A 354 -15.02 8.28 -11.78
N LEU A 355 -14.17 7.47 -11.15
CA LEU A 355 -12.92 7.01 -11.72
C LEU A 355 -13.14 6.21 -13.01
N ALA A 356 -14.09 5.28 -13.00
CA ALA A 356 -14.43 4.50 -14.17
C ALA A 356 -14.91 5.38 -15.34
N ALA A 357 -15.72 6.40 -15.04
CA ALA A 357 -16.18 7.34 -16.05
C ALA A 357 -15.03 8.22 -16.59
N CYS A 358 -14.10 8.67 -15.74
CA CYS A 358 -12.90 9.37 -16.16
C CYS A 358 -12.07 8.52 -17.14
N GLU A 359 -11.80 7.28 -16.80
CA GLU A 359 -10.99 6.38 -17.64
C GLU A 359 -11.71 6.00 -18.95
N LEU A 360 -13.02 5.80 -18.92
CA LEU A 360 -13.80 5.59 -20.13
C LEU A 360 -13.86 6.84 -21.02
N HIS A 361 -13.90 8.04 -20.43
CA HIS A 361 -13.75 9.27 -21.20
C HIS A 361 -12.40 9.33 -21.90
N ARG A 362 -11.31 9.04 -21.20
CA ARG A 362 -9.95 9.01 -21.75
C ARG A 362 -9.79 7.96 -22.86
N LEU A 363 -10.36 6.78 -22.66
CA LEU A 363 -10.32 5.69 -23.64
C LEU A 363 -11.12 5.99 -24.92
N THR A 364 -12.31 6.64 -24.78
CA THR A 364 -13.28 6.74 -25.87
C THR A 364 -13.50 8.14 -26.43
N ASN A 365 -13.06 9.17 -25.71
CA ASN A 365 -13.33 10.59 -25.95
C ASN A 365 -14.84 10.95 -26.00
N LYS A 366 -15.72 10.12 -25.44
CA LYS A 366 -17.16 10.39 -25.42
C LYS A 366 -17.52 11.34 -24.29
N LYS A 367 -18.21 12.45 -24.63
CA LYS A 367 -18.67 13.46 -23.64
C LYS A 367 -19.56 12.86 -22.56
N TYR A 368 -20.37 11.86 -22.89
CA TYR A 368 -21.22 11.14 -21.94
C TYR A 368 -20.46 10.71 -20.68
N TYR A 369 -19.29 10.10 -20.83
CA TYR A 369 -18.50 9.64 -19.69
C TYR A 369 -17.92 10.80 -18.88
N PHE A 370 -17.51 11.89 -19.54
CA PHE A 370 -17.11 13.10 -18.82
C PHE A 370 -18.25 13.65 -17.95
N ASP A 371 -19.45 13.77 -18.51
CA ASP A 371 -20.63 14.25 -17.78
C ASP A 371 -20.98 13.31 -16.60
N GLN A 372 -20.81 11.99 -16.77
CA GLN A 372 -20.98 11.03 -15.68
C GLN A 372 -19.90 11.20 -14.59
N ALA A 373 -18.64 11.39 -14.95
CA ALA A 373 -17.57 11.63 -13.99
C ALA A 373 -17.86 12.88 -13.14
N VAL A 374 -18.23 13.99 -13.78
CA VAL A 374 -18.61 15.24 -13.08
C VAL A 374 -19.82 15.02 -12.16
N LYS A 375 -20.83 14.26 -12.61
CA LYS A 375 -22.00 13.93 -11.80
C LYS A 375 -21.62 13.19 -10.52
N TRP A 376 -20.78 12.15 -10.62
CA TRP A 376 -20.39 11.33 -9.47
C TRP A 376 -19.41 12.04 -8.57
N GLY A 377 -18.43 12.76 -9.11
CA GLY A 377 -17.44 13.52 -8.33
C GLY A 377 -18.07 14.65 -7.49
N ALA A 378 -19.22 15.18 -7.90
CA ALA A 378 -19.94 16.17 -7.10
C ALA A 378 -20.69 15.57 -5.88
N VAL A 379 -20.86 14.23 -5.83
CA VAL A 379 -21.57 13.55 -4.73
C VAL A 379 -20.66 13.36 -3.51
N GLU A 380 -19.37 13.11 -3.71
CA GLU A 380 -18.38 12.89 -2.65
C GLU A 380 -17.17 13.83 -2.85
N PRO A 381 -17.31 15.12 -2.48
CA PRO A 381 -16.22 16.09 -2.65
C PRO A 381 -14.93 15.73 -1.91
N VAL A 382 -15.04 15.04 -0.78
CA VAL A 382 -13.91 14.59 0.03
C VAL A 382 -14.15 13.16 0.48
N THR A 383 -13.17 12.30 0.28
CA THR A 383 -13.23 10.92 0.78
C THR A 383 -13.51 10.92 2.30
N PRO A 384 -14.56 10.26 2.80
CA PRO A 384 -15.12 10.53 4.14
C PRO A 384 -14.15 10.31 5.30
N TRP A 385 -13.17 9.38 5.20
CA TRP A 385 -12.19 9.20 6.26
C TRP A 385 -11.25 10.41 6.40
N MET A 386 -10.98 11.14 5.31
CA MET A 386 -10.11 12.32 5.35
C MET A 386 -10.77 13.43 6.18
N SER A 387 -12.06 13.67 5.99
CA SER A 387 -12.79 14.67 6.76
C SER A 387 -13.08 14.24 8.20
N SER A 388 -13.54 13.00 8.41
CA SER A 388 -13.96 12.52 9.73
C SER A 388 -12.79 12.10 10.64
N GLY A 389 -11.63 11.74 10.08
CA GLY A 389 -10.53 11.13 10.82
C GLY A 389 -10.85 9.73 11.35
N ARG A 390 -11.85 9.05 10.78
CA ARG A 390 -12.32 7.73 11.19
C ARG A 390 -12.68 6.88 10.00
N ALA A 391 -12.40 5.59 10.09
CA ALA A 391 -12.88 4.57 9.16
C ALA A 391 -12.97 3.23 9.87
N ARG A 392 -13.79 2.31 9.35
CA ARG A 392 -13.72 0.88 9.62
C ARG A 392 -12.83 0.22 8.57
N HIS A 393 -12.52 -1.04 8.80
CA HIS A 393 -11.71 -1.86 7.91
C HIS A 393 -12.26 -1.85 6.47
N TYR A 394 -11.50 -1.28 5.54
CA TYR A 394 -11.85 -1.09 4.12
C TYR A 394 -13.15 -0.31 3.83
N GLN A 395 -13.67 0.48 4.78
CA GLN A 395 -14.97 1.17 4.65
C GLN A 395 -15.03 2.12 3.46
N PHE A 396 -13.97 2.88 3.21
CA PHE A 396 -13.88 3.88 2.15
C PHE A 396 -12.76 3.55 1.17
N TYR A 397 -12.65 2.25 0.85
CA TYR A 397 -11.65 1.77 -0.09
C TYR A 397 -11.99 2.20 -1.53
N PRO A 398 -11.01 2.68 -2.33
CA PRO A 398 -9.54 2.58 -2.18
C PRO A 398 -8.86 3.70 -1.37
N PHE A 399 -9.55 4.44 -0.54
CA PHE A 399 -9.08 5.49 0.35
C PHE A 399 -8.61 6.78 -0.32
N VAL A 400 -8.56 6.87 -1.63
CA VAL A 400 -8.22 8.07 -2.41
C VAL A 400 -9.09 8.13 -3.65
N ASN A 401 -9.69 9.29 -3.92
CA ASN A 401 -10.47 9.51 -5.13
C ASN A 401 -9.57 10.06 -6.26
N LEU A 402 -9.09 9.17 -7.14
CA LEU A 402 -8.27 9.55 -8.30
C LEU A 402 -9.09 10.16 -9.44
N GLY A 403 -10.42 10.01 -9.44
CA GLY A 403 -11.31 10.69 -10.37
C GLY A 403 -11.17 12.21 -10.29
N HIS A 404 -11.10 12.74 -9.06
CA HIS A 404 -10.87 14.17 -8.82
C HIS A 404 -9.58 14.68 -9.46
N TYR A 405 -8.50 13.90 -9.43
CA TYR A 405 -7.24 14.28 -10.06
C TYR A 405 -7.40 14.49 -11.58
N TYR A 406 -8.10 13.59 -12.27
CA TYR A 406 -8.37 13.74 -13.70
C TYR A 406 -9.34 14.89 -14.01
N LEU A 407 -10.39 15.06 -13.21
CA LEU A 407 -11.35 16.15 -13.39
C LEU A 407 -10.74 17.52 -13.11
N SER A 408 -9.73 17.60 -12.24
CA SER A 408 -9.02 18.84 -11.91
C SER A 408 -8.33 19.50 -13.13
N GLU A 409 -8.01 18.72 -14.16
CA GLU A 409 -7.48 19.23 -15.43
C GLU A 409 -8.48 20.11 -16.20
N LYS A 410 -9.76 19.93 -15.97
CA LYS A 410 -10.87 20.60 -16.68
C LYS A 410 -11.69 21.54 -15.79
N GLN A 411 -11.78 21.29 -14.51
CA GLN A 411 -12.63 22.00 -13.56
C GLN A 411 -11.89 22.22 -12.24
N SER A 412 -11.63 23.48 -11.90
CA SER A 412 -10.84 23.87 -10.71
C SER A 412 -11.43 23.44 -9.37
N ILE A 413 -12.76 23.25 -9.30
CA ILE A 413 -13.42 22.79 -8.06
C ILE A 413 -12.83 21.46 -7.54
N TYR A 414 -12.36 20.57 -8.42
CA TYR A 414 -11.74 19.32 -8.01
C TYR A 414 -10.34 19.51 -7.40
N ILE A 415 -9.65 20.63 -7.72
CA ILE A 415 -8.46 21.05 -6.99
C ILE A 415 -8.80 21.39 -5.54
N ASP A 416 -9.91 22.11 -5.33
CA ASP A 416 -10.37 22.44 -3.98
C ASP A 416 -10.76 21.18 -3.20
N TYR A 417 -11.43 20.20 -3.82
CA TYR A 417 -11.75 18.91 -3.19
C TYR A 417 -10.51 18.12 -2.76
N LEU A 418 -9.48 18.04 -3.62
CA LEU A 418 -8.20 17.44 -3.26
C LEU A 418 -7.53 18.19 -2.09
N LYS A 419 -7.58 19.53 -2.12
CA LYS A 419 -7.04 20.39 -1.07
C LYS A 419 -7.73 20.19 0.26
N ASP A 420 -9.06 20.16 0.26
CA ASP A 420 -9.88 20.03 1.48
C ASP A 420 -9.58 18.72 2.22
N GLY A 421 -9.44 17.59 1.48
CA GLY A 421 -9.02 16.33 2.08
C GLY A 421 -7.66 16.40 2.77
N LEU A 422 -6.67 17.04 2.13
CA LEU A 422 -5.34 17.26 2.71
C LEU A 422 -5.38 18.22 3.91
N GLN A 423 -6.22 19.26 3.84
CA GLN A 423 -6.38 20.22 4.93
C GLN A 423 -6.92 19.54 6.19
N PHE A 424 -7.93 18.69 6.07
CA PHE A 424 -8.45 17.94 7.22
C PHE A 424 -7.42 17.01 7.85
N ILE A 425 -6.59 16.35 7.04
CA ILE A 425 -5.48 15.51 7.56
C ILE A 425 -4.46 16.40 8.28
N TYR A 426 -4.08 17.54 7.69
CA TYR A 426 -3.10 18.46 8.24
C TYR A 426 -3.54 19.03 9.59
N GLU A 427 -4.79 19.48 9.72
CA GLU A 427 -5.35 20.01 10.97
C GLU A 427 -5.28 19.02 12.13
N ARG A 428 -5.44 17.72 11.84
CA ARG A 428 -5.32 16.68 12.87
C ARG A 428 -3.88 16.44 13.32
N CYS A 429 -2.88 16.76 12.50
CA CYS A 429 -1.49 16.42 12.77
C CYS A 429 -0.54 17.59 12.99
N GLU A 430 -0.99 18.83 12.89
CA GLU A 430 -0.08 19.99 12.98
C GLU A 430 0.72 20.10 14.29
N LYS A 431 0.23 19.46 15.37
CA LYS A 431 0.89 19.38 16.68
C LYS A 431 1.61 18.04 16.91
N ASP A 432 1.39 17.06 16.05
CA ASP A 432 2.03 15.74 16.14
C ASP A 432 3.49 15.83 15.65
N PRO A 433 4.47 15.30 16.38
CA PRO A 433 5.88 15.38 15.98
C PRO A 433 6.16 14.68 14.64
N PHE A 434 5.39 13.66 14.30
CA PHE A 434 5.52 12.94 13.02
C PHE A 434 4.62 13.49 11.91
N LEU A 435 3.82 14.54 12.17
CA LEU A 435 2.80 15.08 11.26
C LEU A 435 1.93 13.98 10.64
N ASN A 436 1.56 12.98 11.44
CA ASN A 436 0.73 11.87 11.00
C ASN A 436 -0.73 12.05 11.51
N GLY A 437 -1.60 12.54 10.62
CA GLY A 437 -3.04 12.74 10.85
C GLY A 437 -3.92 11.57 10.41
N ILE A 438 -3.32 10.39 10.20
CA ILE A 438 -4.01 9.19 9.74
C ILE A 438 -4.68 8.47 10.90
N PRO A 439 -5.92 8.00 10.78
CA PRO A 439 -6.53 7.13 11.77
C PRO A 439 -5.84 5.75 11.75
N PHE A 440 -5.43 5.26 12.91
CA PHE A 440 -4.76 3.97 13.06
C PHE A 440 -5.77 2.82 13.08
N ILE A 441 -6.49 2.64 11.98
CA ILE A 441 -7.34 1.47 11.75
C ILE A 441 -6.46 0.28 11.34
N TRP A 442 -7.03 -0.90 11.26
CA TRP A 442 -6.39 -2.03 10.58
C TRP A 442 -6.06 -1.63 9.13
N CYS A 443 -4.86 -1.92 8.65
CA CYS A 443 -4.30 -1.44 7.37
C CYS A 443 -4.07 0.09 7.33
N SER A 444 -3.64 0.70 8.44
CA SER A 444 -3.40 2.16 8.50
C SER A 444 -2.38 2.67 7.48
N ASN A 445 -1.39 1.85 7.08
CA ASN A 445 -0.42 2.23 6.06
C ASN A 445 -1.06 2.41 4.67
N ASN A 446 -2.18 1.72 4.38
CA ASN A 446 -2.92 1.96 3.13
C ASN A 446 -3.49 3.40 3.08
N LEU A 447 -3.91 3.94 4.23
CA LEU A 447 -4.37 5.33 4.33
C LEU A 447 -3.19 6.31 4.26
N VAL A 448 -2.02 5.95 4.81
CA VAL A 448 -0.78 6.75 4.62
C VAL A 448 -0.46 6.86 3.13
N VAL A 449 -0.48 5.74 2.40
CA VAL A 449 -0.23 5.71 0.95
C VAL A 449 -1.28 6.51 0.17
N ALA A 450 -2.55 6.42 0.55
CA ALA A 450 -3.64 7.20 -0.05
C ALA A 450 -3.42 8.72 0.14
N ALA A 451 -3.07 9.16 1.34
CA ALA A 451 -2.76 10.56 1.63
C ALA A 451 -1.52 11.05 0.84
N LEU A 452 -0.48 10.22 0.75
CA LEU A 452 0.71 10.50 -0.07
C LEU A 452 0.37 10.65 -1.55
N THR A 453 -0.47 9.76 -2.06
CA THR A 453 -0.95 9.80 -3.45
C THR A 453 -1.74 11.07 -3.72
N GLN A 454 -2.69 11.43 -2.85
CA GLN A 454 -3.46 12.67 -2.99
C GLN A 454 -2.58 13.92 -2.89
N ALA A 455 -1.64 13.96 -1.93
CA ALA A 455 -0.71 15.10 -1.78
C ALA A 455 0.16 15.28 -3.04
N ARG A 456 0.66 14.17 -3.60
CA ARG A 456 1.46 14.19 -4.83
C ARG A 456 0.62 14.61 -6.05
N CYS A 457 -0.61 14.12 -6.17
CA CYS A 457 -1.55 14.54 -7.23
C CYS A 457 -1.87 16.04 -7.13
N TYR A 458 -2.17 16.52 -5.92
CA TYR A 458 -2.42 17.95 -5.67
C TYR A 458 -1.21 18.80 -6.05
N TYR A 459 -0.01 18.44 -5.58
CA TYR A 459 1.23 19.15 -5.95
C TYR A 459 1.50 19.12 -7.46
N ASN A 460 1.26 17.99 -8.11
CA ASN A 460 1.44 17.87 -9.56
C ASN A 460 0.49 18.78 -10.34
N ALA A 461 -0.76 18.89 -9.91
CA ALA A 461 -1.77 19.74 -10.54
C ALA A 461 -1.54 21.24 -10.31
N THR A 462 -1.09 21.64 -9.11
CA THR A 462 -1.09 23.04 -8.68
C THR A 462 0.29 23.67 -8.52
N LYS A 463 1.32 22.87 -8.24
CA LYS A 463 2.63 23.30 -7.73
C LYS A 463 2.58 24.02 -6.37
N ASP A 464 1.45 23.99 -5.69
CA ASP A 464 1.31 24.50 -4.33
C ASP A 464 1.98 23.55 -3.33
N SER A 465 2.93 24.08 -2.56
CA SER A 465 3.74 23.35 -1.59
C SER A 465 3.19 23.40 -0.16
N THR A 466 1.95 23.86 0.04
CA THR A 466 1.35 24.03 1.37
C THR A 466 1.46 22.76 2.22
N TYR A 467 1.23 21.59 1.63
CA TYR A 467 1.25 20.30 2.34
C TYR A 467 2.56 19.51 2.19
N ILE A 468 3.60 20.10 1.58
CA ILE A 468 4.86 19.39 1.28
C ILE A 468 5.56 18.84 2.54
N LYS A 469 5.41 19.53 3.70
CA LYS A 469 5.99 19.07 4.98
C LYS A 469 5.24 17.87 5.55
N MET A 470 3.91 17.82 5.38
CA MET A 470 3.09 16.68 5.78
C MET A 470 3.35 15.49 4.84
N GLU A 471 3.38 15.72 3.53
CA GLU A 471 3.74 14.69 2.55
C GLU A 471 5.11 14.07 2.86
N ALA A 472 6.13 14.90 3.12
CA ALA A 472 7.45 14.42 3.49
C ALA A 472 7.45 13.61 4.79
N ALA A 473 6.68 14.03 5.80
CA ALA A 473 6.58 13.33 7.06
C ALA A 473 5.88 11.96 6.92
N LEU A 474 4.80 11.87 6.15
CA LEU A 474 4.12 10.61 5.85
C LEU A 474 5.00 9.65 5.03
N ARG A 475 5.77 10.19 4.06
CA ARG A 475 6.81 9.42 3.36
C ARG A 475 7.85 8.88 4.34
N ASP A 476 8.40 9.75 5.18
CA ASP A 476 9.47 9.39 6.11
C ASP A 476 8.97 8.43 7.19
N TRP A 477 7.67 8.48 7.53
CA TRP A 477 7.00 7.50 8.38
C TRP A 477 7.14 6.08 7.84
N LEU A 478 6.92 5.88 6.55
CA LEU A 478 7.03 4.55 5.92
C LEU A 478 8.46 4.01 5.93
N PHE A 479 9.47 4.87 6.11
CA PHE A 479 10.88 4.48 6.09
C PHE A 479 11.59 4.65 7.44
N GLY A 480 10.85 4.69 8.55
CA GLY A 480 11.42 4.62 9.90
C GLY A 480 11.42 5.93 10.68
N CYS A 481 11.00 7.07 10.12
CA CYS A 481 10.73 8.27 10.92
C CYS A 481 9.34 8.15 11.58
N ASN A 482 9.20 7.14 12.43
CA ASN A 482 8.01 6.78 13.21
C ASN A 482 8.44 6.39 14.64
N PRO A 483 7.54 6.21 15.60
CA PRO A 483 7.92 5.93 16.99
C PRO A 483 8.81 4.70 17.15
N TRP A 484 8.57 3.63 16.37
CA TRP A 484 9.32 2.37 16.44
C TRP A 484 10.69 2.44 15.76
N GLY A 485 10.92 3.39 14.85
CA GLY A 485 12.18 3.60 14.16
C GLY A 485 12.48 2.57 13.08
N THR A 486 11.49 1.84 12.63
CA THR A 486 11.59 0.81 11.60
C THR A 486 10.83 1.19 10.33
N SER A 487 11.31 0.74 9.18
CA SER A 487 10.56 0.83 7.93
C SER A 487 9.29 -0.01 8.00
N MET A 488 8.29 0.35 7.22
CA MET A 488 7.03 -0.41 7.07
C MET A 488 7.02 -1.26 5.78
N ILE A 489 8.18 -1.36 5.10
CA ILE A 489 8.32 -2.11 3.84
C ILE A 489 9.38 -3.18 4.03
N CYS A 490 8.99 -4.44 3.89
CA CYS A 490 9.88 -5.58 4.07
C CYS A 490 11.07 -5.53 3.11
N GLY A 491 12.29 -5.60 3.66
CA GLY A 491 13.53 -5.59 2.88
C GLY A 491 13.98 -4.24 2.36
N LEU A 492 13.34 -3.13 2.72
CA LEU A 492 13.68 -1.80 2.25
C LEU A 492 13.76 -0.80 3.42
N PRO A 493 14.89 -0.07 3.58
CA PRO A 493 16.11 -0.14 2.77
C PRO A 493 16.97 -1.36 3.08
N ALA A 494 17.70 -1.84 2.10
CA ALA A 494 18.67 -2.91 2.33
C ALA A 494 19.73 -2.46 3.35
N GLY A 495 19.88 -3.22 4.45
CA GLY A 495 20.79 -2.91 5.55
C GLY A 495 20.26 -1.88 6.56
N GLY A 496 19.01 -1.42 6.44
CA GLY A 496 18.28 -0.69 7.45
C GLY A 496 17.45 -1.61 8.35
N ASP A 497 16.61 -0.98 9.19
CA ASP A 497 15.65 -1.68 10.02
C ASP A 497 14.30 -1.75 9.30
N TYR A 498 13.79 -2.96 9.09
CA TYR A 498 12.53 -3.24 8.41
C TYR A 498 11.89 -4.53 8.98
N PRO A 499 10.61 -4.83 8.72
CA PRO A 499 9.96 -6.02 9.25
C PRO A 499 10.70 -7.30 8.86
N GLN A 500 11.27 -7.97 9.87
CA GLN A 500 12.00 -9.24 9.72
C GLN A 500 11.08 -10.45 9.87
N LEU A 501 10.00 -10.28 10.63
CA LEU A 501 9.07 -11.31 11.02
C LEU A 501 7.63 -10.97 10.63
N PRO A 502 7.38 -10.55 9.37
CA PRO A 502 6.02 -10.26 8.94
C PRO A 502 5.11 -11.47 9.10
N HIS A 503 3.84 -11.21 9.40
CA HIS A 503 2.81 -12.25 9.47
C HIS A 503 2.59 -12.85 8.09
N SER A 504 3.26 -13.96 7.80
CA SER A 504 3.23 -14.62 6.49
C SER A 504 3.64 -16.07 6.59
N SER A 505 3.01 -16.93 5.80
CA SER A 505 3.41 -18.33 5.65
C SER A 505 4.84 -18.49 5.13
N ILE A 506 5.31 -17.58 4.28
CA ILE A 506 6.69 -17.56 3.79
C ILE A 506 7.66 -17.33 4.96
N THR A 507 7.40 -16.36 5.78
CA THR A 507 8.24 -16.05 6.95
C THR A 507 8.24 -17.21 7.94
N TYR A 508 7.08 -17.74 8.28
CA TYR A 508 6.95 -18.79 9.28
C TYR A 508 7.58 -20.12 8.84
N LEU A 509 7.38 -20.51 7.57
CA LEU A 509 7.79 -21.84 7.08
C LEU A 509 9.15 -21.85 6.41
N LEU A 510 9.57 -20.74 5.78
CA LEU A 510 10.82 -20.65 5.03
C LEU A 510 11.88 -19.81 5.74
N ASN A 511 11.52 -19.11 6.83
CA ASN A 511 12.39 -18.17 7.55
C ASN A 511 12.96 -17.06 6.64
N GLU A 512 12.10 -16.56 5.75
CA GLU A 512 12.42 -15.49 4.80
C GLU A 512 11.40 -14.35 4.96
N THR A 513 11.85 -13.09 4.91
CA THR A 513 10.90 -11.97 4.89
C THR A 513 10.21 -11.84 3.54
N THR A 514 9.06 -11.17 3.52
CA THR A 514 8.25 -10.93 2.32
C THR A 514 8.75 -9.68 1.58
N TYR A 515 9.89 -9.79 0.91
CA TYR A 515 10.57 -8.67 0.25
C TYR A 515 9.66 -7.84 -0.64
N GLY A 516 9.60 -6.54 -0.36
CA GLY A 516 8.80 -5.56 -1.08
C GLY A 516 7.40 -5.33 -0.51
N GLY A 517 6.92 -6.18 0.42
CA GLY A 517 5.60 -6.04 1.01
C GLY A 517 5.49 -4.83 1.93
N LEU A 518 4.47 -4.02 1.74
CA LEU A 518 4.03 -3.00 2.70
C LEU A 518 3.16 -3.67 3.74
N ILE A 519 3.57 -3.62 5.01
CA ILE A 519 2.78 -4.17 6.11
C ILE A 519 1.59 -3.26 6.44
N ASP A 520 0.56 -3.84 7.07
CA ASP A 520 -0.67 -3.15 7.51
C ASP A 520 -0.41 -1.83 8.25
N GLY A 521 0.65 -1.83 9.06
CA GLY A 521 1.04 -0.69 9.85
C GLY A 521 0.38 -0.63 11.22
N PRO A 522 0.78 0.34 12.04
CA PRO A 522 0.32 0.45 13.41
C PRO A 522 -1.20 0.54 13.53
N VAL A 523 -1.76 -0.12 14.51
CA VAL A 523 -3.19 -0.13 14.80
C VAL A 523 -3.49 0.58 16.12
N ASP A 524 -4.64 1.27 16.21
CA ASP A 524 -5.07 1.94 17.43
C ASP A 524 -5.11 0.96 18.61
N LYS A 525 -4.58 1.38 19.74
CA LYS A 525 -4.46 0.55 20.93
C LYS A 525 -5.81 -0.02 21.42
N THR A 526 -6.90 0.71 21.21
CA THR A 526 -8.24 0.24 21.60
C THR A 526 -8.72 -0.86 20.65
N ILE A 527 -8.38 -0.78 19.36
CA ILE A 527 -8.67 -1.85 18.39
C ILE A 527 -7.83 -3.07 18.75
N TYR A 528 -6.51 -2.91 18.90
CA TYR A 528 -5.58 -3.99 19.23
C TYR A 528 -6.02 -4.80 20.45
N ASN A 529 -6.38 -4.12 21.54
CA ASN A 529 -6.79 -4.76 22.79
C ASN A 529 -8.10 -5.56 22.68
N ASN A 530 -8.89 -5.35 21.62
CA ASN A 530 -10.13 -6.09 21.35
C ASN A 530 -9.95 -7.25 20.35
N LEU A 531 -8.77 -7.36 19.71
CA LEU A 531 -8.46 -8.44 18.79
C LEU A 531 -8.23 -9.76 19.55
N ARG A 532 -8.46 -10.86 18.83
CA ARG A 532 -8.31 -12.22 19.40
C ARG A 532 -7.32 -13.02 18.57
N GLY A 533 -6.61 -13.93 19.23
CA GLY A 533 -5.69 -14.84 18.53
C GLY A 533 -4.30 -14.25 18.25
N ILE A 534 -4.02 -13.03 18.69
CA ILE A 534 -2.66 -12.47 18.63
C ILE A 534 -1.86 -13.05 19.80
N HIS A 535 -0.76 -13.71 19.45
CA HIS A 535 0.20 -14.28 20.40
C HIS A 535 1.60 -14.00 19.87
N LEU A 536 2.28 -13.03 20.46
CA LEU A 536 3.65 -12.70 20.08
C LEU A 536 4.56 -13.90 20.35
N LEU A 537 5.36 -14.28 19.37
CA LEU A 537 6.28 -15.41 19.42
C LEU A 537 7.62 -15.02 20.04
N LYS A 538 7.93 -13.73 20.09
CA LYS A 538 9.15 -13.17 20.66
C LYS A 538 8.83 -12.09 21.69
N LYS A 539 9.84 -11.72 22.47
CA LYS A 539 9.76 -10.55 23.32
C LYS A 539 9.64 -9.30 22.42
N ASP A 540 8.67 -8.46 22.73
CA ASP A 540 8.46 -7.21 22.00
C ASP A 540 9.67 -6.29 22.14
N GLU A 541 10.39 -6.07 21.05
CA GLU A 541 11.53 -5.16 20.98
C GLU A 541 11.12 -3.69 20.99
N TYR A 542 9.87 -3.41 20.61
CA TYR A 542 9.30 -2.07 20.60
C TYR A 542 8.49 -1.72 21.85
N ALA A 543 8.59 -2.52 22.92
CA ALA A 543 7.84 -2.33 24.18
C ALA A 543 7.87 -0.88 24.72
N PRO A 544 8.99 -0.12 24.68
CA PRO A 544 9.01 1.29 25.10
C PRO A 544 8.06 2.20 24.30
N PHE A 545 7.73 1.84 23.06
CA PHE A 545 6.94 2.65 22.13
C PHE A 545 5.46 2.24 22.06
N GLN A 546 5.04 1.23 22.82
CA GLN A 546 3.66 0.74 22.84
C GLN A 546 2.74 1.51 23.81
N ASN A 547 3.26 2.56 24.46
CA ASN A 547 2.50 3.38 25.41
C ASN A 547 1.69 4.50 24.77
N GLY A 548 1.86 4.70 23.46
CA GLY A 548 1.16 5.71 22.67
C GLY A 548 -0.24 5.31 22.24
N LYS A 549 -0.80 6.09 21.31
CA LYS A 549 -2.13 5.90 20.72
C LYS A 549 -2.24 4.69 19.80
N ALA A 550 -1.12 4.18 19.27
CA ALA A 550 -1.07 3.04 18.37
C ALA A 550 0.02 2.06 18.79
N VAL A 551 -0.11 0.80 18.37
CA VAL A 551 0.83 -0.28 18.62
C VAL A 551 1.30 -0.89 17.30
N TYR A 552 2.53 -1.42 17.29
CA TYR A 552 3.13 -2.16 16.20
C TYR A 552 4.11 -3.19 16.76
N HIS A 553 4.11 -4.39 16.19
CA HIS A 553 5.05 -5.44 16.55
C HIS A 553 5.68 -6.05 15.29
N ASP A 554 7.01 -6.18 15.24
CA ASP A 554 7.65 -7.04 14.24
C ASP A 554 7.63 -8.49 14.73
N ASP A 555 6.46 -9.11 14.66
CA ASP A 555 6.23 -10.49 15.11
C ASP A 555 5.21 -11.20 14.21
N MET A 556 5.52 -12.42 13.82
CA MET A 556 4.62 -13.25 13.01
C MET A 556 3.27 -13.53 13.69
N GLY A 557 3.19 -13.42 15.01
CA GLY A 557 1.94 -13.60 15.77
C GLY A 557 1.01 -12.40 15.72
N ASP A 558 1.46 -11.24 15.20
CA ASP A 558 0.62 -10.05 15.06
C ASP A 558 0.15 -9.85 13.59
N TYR A 559 -1.02 -10.39 13.31
CA TYR A 559 -1.68 -10.24 12.00
C TYR A 559 -2.29 -8.85 11.78
N SER A 560 -2.38 -8.01 12.81
CA SER A 560 -3.10 -6.74 12.73
C SER A 560 -2.23 -5.54 12.38
N SER A 561 -0.93 -5.63 12.65
CA SER A 561 0.01 -4.54 12.38
C SER A 561 1.20 -4.93 11.51
N ASN A 562 1.48 -6.24 11.38
CA ASN A 562 2.67 -6.76 10.71
C ASN A 562 2.37 -7.70 9.53
N GLU A 563 1.15 -7.70 9.03
CA GLU A 563 0.77 -8.45 7.84
C GLU A 563 1.00 -7.62 6.58
N PRO A 564 1.80 -8.07 5.60
CA PRO A 564 1.92 -7.38 4.33
C PRO A 564 0.69 -7.67 3.45
N THR A 565 0.16 -6.61 2.81
CA THR A 565 -0.99 -6.72 1.92
C THR A 565 -0.63 -6.44 0.46
N MET A 566 -1.28 -7.14 -0.44
CA MET A 566 -1.05 -7.04 -1.88
C MET A 566 -1.49 -5.67 -2.41
N ASP A 567 -2.65 -5.19 -1.99
CA ASP A 567 -3.25 -3.95 -2.46
C ASP A 567 -2.54 -2.70 -1.92
N GLY A 568 -2.14 -2.72 -0.63
CA GLY A 568 -1.34 -1.65 -0.03
C GLY A 568 0.02 -1.51 -0.71
N THR A 569 0.67 -2.65 -0.98
CA THR A 569 1.93 -2.69 -1.71
C THR A 569 1.79 -2.12 -3.13
N ALA A 570 0.80 -2.57 -3.89
CA ALA A 570 0.56 -2.07 -5.25
C ALA A 570 0.24 -0.56 -5.27
N SER A 571 -0.53 -0.07 -4.29
CA SER A 571 -0.90 1.35 -4.18
C SER A 571 0.31 2.26 -3.95
N LEU A 572 1.38 1.75 -3.34
CA LEU A 572 2.61 2.51 -3.09
C LEU A 572 3.43 2.77 -4.38
N SER A 573 3.17 2.03 -5.47
CA SER A 573 3.93 2.11 -6.74
C SER A 573 4.02 3.53 -7.31
N PHE A 574 2.90 4.28 -7.32
CA PHE A 574 2.87 5.64 -7.86
C PHE A 574 3.75 6.60 -7.05
N TYR A 575 3.69 6.51 -5.73
CA TYR A 575 4.44 7.44 -4.89
C TYR A 575 5.95 7.18 -4.98
N LEU A 576 6.40 5.93 -4.90
CA LEU A 576 7.82 5.59 -5.02
C LEU A 576 8.39 5.96 -6.38
N SER A 577 7.67 5.66 -7.46
CA SER A 577 8.09 6.04 -8.81
C SER A 577 8.13 7.56 -9.02
N SER A 578 7.26 8.31 -8.35
CA SER A 578 7.30 9.77 -8.35
C SER A 578 8.55 10.32 -7.65
N MET A 579 8.95 9.72 -6.53
CA MET A 579 10.18 10.09 -5.81
C MET A 579 11.44 9.76 -6.62
N GLU A 580 11.48 8.62 -7.28
CA GLU A 580 12.56 8.26 -8.19
C GLU A 580 12.69 9.26 -9.35
N LYS A 581 11.56 9.61 -9.98
CA LYS A 581 11.52 10.63 -11.05
C LYS A 581 12.01 11.99 -10.56
N GLU A 582 11.64 12.38 -9.34
CA GLU A 582 12.10 13.64 -8.73
C GLU A 582 13.61 13.64 -8.53
N GLY A 583 14.19 12.57 -8.00
CA GLY A 583 15.62 12.40 -7.83
C GLY A 583 16.39 12.44 -9.17
N ASN A 584 15.84 11.81 -10.20
CA ASN A 584 16.47 11.76 -11.53
C ASN A 584 16.41 13.08 -12.31
N ARG A 585 15.50 14.00 -12.00
CA ARG A 585 15.46 15.35 -12.62
C ARG A 585 16.66 16.22 -12.28
N ASN A 586 17.33 15.93 -11.18
CA ASN A 586 18.43 16.71 -10.64
C ASN A 586 19.80 16.09 -10.95
N LYS A 587 19.84 15.09 -11.83
CA LYS A 587 21.06 14.52 -12.43
C LYS A 587 21.38 15.22 -13.74
#